data_496b26ed8d29b499a21c1e08f7ace09d
#
_entry.id   496b26ed8d29b499a21c1e08f7ace09d
#
_cell.length_a   1.000
_cell.length_b   1.000
_cell.length_c   1.000
_cell.angle_alpha   90.00
_cell.angle_beta   90.00
_cell.angle_gamma   90.00
#
_symmetry.space_group_name_H-M   'P 1'
#
loop_
_entity.id
_entity.type
_entity.pdbx_description
1 polymer ?
#
loop_
_entity_poly.entity_id
_entity_poly.type
_entity_poly.pdbx_seq_one_letter_code
_entity_poly.pdbx_strand_id
1 'polypeptide(L)'
;MDRDPSRPAERFLTVVRSRLRLYSTIVAVATVLAAGISLILPAWYRAKSTLLPPDETGDSSFGILSGMLQSSALSTLGLNTTTTPSDVFAEILQSRRLSEAAISSFGYEKLYKRKGMDRTIKEFQRHLGVKVNAAGVLTVSFEDRQARRAADVTNFLVAELDRFNVDTYKTRGKRLRIFLEGRVSDVQRQLVVAEEKLVAYERQHRVLSSGESEKLSGVTDILVQKFNLETQRAYVSSYSSPGNTELLNIERQLKALNSEIGKLPEVKLEGARLTLDVEVQRKLLVLMTSQYEDARMQETRDTPTVTVLDVASAPQLRDRPKRAFIVAGAFLAAMLGCAAWTALGLSREP
;
A
#
# COMPACT_ATOMS: atom_id res chain seq x y z
N MET A 1 -61.85 -1.49 -47.78
CA MET A 1 -62.02 -2.22 -46.52
C MET A 1 -60.89 -1.80 -45.63
N ASP A 2 -61.12 -0.61 -45.00
CA ASP A 2 -60.12 0.11 -44.22
C ASP A 2 -59.76 -0.67 -42.91
N ARG A 3 -58.57 -1.12 -42.80
CA ARG A 3 -58.02 -1.61 -41.54
C ARG A 3 -57.48 -0.41 -40.76
N ASP A 4 -58.33 0.14 -39.89
CA ASP A 4 -58.00 1.21 -38.97
C ASP A 4 -56.89 0.71 -37.98
N PRO A 5 -55.66 1.30 -37.98
CA PRO A 5 -54.55 0.85 -37.17
C PRO A 5 -54.67 1.13 -35.64
N SER A 6 -55.72 1.85 -35.22
CA SER A 6 -56.04 2.17 -33.84
C SER A 6 -56.67 1.01 -33.02
N ARG A 7 -57.17 -0.03 -33.73
CA ARG A 7 -57.90 -1.14 -33.10
C ARG A 7 -57.11 -2.15 -32.23
N PRO A 8 -55.78 -2.41 -32.38
CA PRO A 8 -55.14 -3.37 -31.53
C PRO A 8 -54.97 -2.88 -30.06
N ALA A 9 -54.77 -1.59 -29.85
CA ALA A 9 -54.64 -1.04 -28.50
C ALA A 9 -55.96 -1.01 -27.73
N GLU A 10 -57.10 -0.69 -28.45
CA GLU A 10 -58.42 -0.71 -27.84
C GLU A 10 -58.89 -2.14 -27.51
N ARG A 11 -58.61 -3.10 -28.40
CA ARG A 11 -58.89 -4.53 -28.13
C ARG A 11 -58.06 -5.04 -26.93
N PHE A 12 -56.78 -4.65 -26.80
CA PHE A 12 -55.96 -4.99 -25.64
C PHE A 12 -56.57 -4.43 -24.35
N LEU A 13 -56.97 -3.16 -24.34
CA LEU A 13 -57.58 -2.52 -23.17
C LEU A 13 -58.93 -3.16 -22.79
N THR A 14 -59.78 -3.55 -23.76
CA THR A 14 -61.06 -4.20 -23.46
C THR A 14 -60.89 -5.61 -22.94
N VAL A 15 -59.94 -6.39 -23.44
CA VAL A 15 -59.59 -7.72 -22.89
C VAL A 15 -58.99 -7.63 -21.50
N VAL A 16 -58.10 -6.66 -21.26
CA VAL A 16 -57.51 -6.41 -19.93
C VAL A 16 -58.65 -6.03 -18.95
N ARG A 17 -59.57 -5.16 -19.36
CA ARG A 17 -60.67 -4.71 -18.49
C ARG A 17 -61.66 -5.80 -18.17
N SER A 18 -61.95 -6.71 -19.09
CA SER A 18 -62.87 -7.86 -18.86
C SER A 18 -62.26 -8.91 -17.93
N ARG A 19 -60.91 -9.06 -17.91
CA ARG A 19 -60.19 -10.02 -17.05
C ARG A 19 -59.47 -9.35 -15.88
N LEU A 20 -59.78 -8.10 -15.59
CA LEU A 20 -59.09 -7.30 -14.59
C LEU A 20 -59.06 -7.96 -13.17
N ARG A 21 -60.16 -8.61 -12.79
CA ARG A 21 -60.26 -9.34 -11.52
C ARG A 21 -59.33 -10.55 -11.48
N LEU A 22 -59.16 -11.27 -12.59
CA LEU A 22 -58.28 -12.43 -12.69
C LEU A 22 -56.81 -11.99 -12.68
N TYR A 23 -56.44 -10.93 -13.39
CA TYR A 23 -55.07 -10.39 -13.35
C TYR A 23 -54.73 -9.77 -12.01
N SER A 24 -55.65 -9.06 -11.37
CA SER A 24 -55.42 -8.51 -10.04
C SER A 24 -55.22 -9.60 -8.99
N THR A 25 -55.97 -10.72 -9.08
CA THR A 25 -55.75 -11.86 -8.15
C THR A 25 -54.41 -12.56 -8.39
N ILE A 26 -53.99 -12.76 -9.65
CA ILE A 26 -52.70 -13.35 -9.98
C ILE A 26 -51.55 -12.47 -9.46
N VAL A 27 -51.61 -11.15 -9.72
CA VAL A 27 -50.59 -10.21 -9.25
C VAL A 27 -50.58 -10.15 -7.73
N ALA A 28 -51.74 -10.11 -7.06
CA ALA A 28 -51.84 -10.10 -5.60
C ALA A 28 -51.25 -11.38 -5.01
N VAL A 29 -51.60 -12.56 -5.51
CA VAL A 29 -51.07 -13.85 -5.04
C VAL A 29 -49.57 -13.93 -5.24
N ALA A 30 -49.04 -13.55 -6.41
CA ALA A 30 -47.62 -13.54 -6.71
C ALA A 30 -46.84 -12.59 -5.74
N THR A 31 -47.40 -11.40 -5.49
CA THR A 31 -46.80 -10.42 -4.56
C THR A 31 -46.79 -10.92 -3.11
N VAL A 32 -47.91 -11.53 -2.66
CA VAL A 32 -47.99 -12.12 -1.32
C VAL A 32 -47.04 -13.29 -1.16
N LEU A 33 -46.91 -14.17 -2.13
CA LEU A 33 -45.94 -15.26 -2.12
C LEU A 33 -44.50 -14.74 -2.09
N ALA A 34 -44.19 -13.73 -2.91
CA ALA A 34 -42.85 -13.10 -2.88
C ALA A 34 -42.56 -12.43 -1.54
N ALA A 35 -43.52 -11.77 -0.92
CA ALA A 35 -43.43 -11.21 0.41
C ALA A 35 -43.18 -12.30 1.48
N GLY A 36 -43.93 -13.41 1.40
CA GLY A 36 -43.76 -14.57 2.29
C GLY A 36 -42.34 -15.19 2.17
N ILE A 37 -41.88 -15.45 0.96
CA ILE A 37 -40.52 -15.95 0.71
C ILE A 37 -39.47 -14.96 1.21
N SER A 38 -39.65 -13.66 0.98
CA SER A 38 -38.72 -12.62 1.44
C SER A 38 -38.64 -12.51 2.97
N LEU A 39 -39.69 -12.90 3.70
CA LEU A 39 -39.68 -12.95 5.17
C LEU A 39 -38.92 -14.15 5.73
N ILE A 40 -38.92 -15.28 5.03
CA ILE A 40 -38.23 -16.51 5.42
C ILE A 40 -36.72 -16.41 5.17
N LEU A 41 -36.28 -15.59 4.20
CA LEU A 41 -34.87 -15.41 3.90
C LEU A 41 -34.10 -14.81 5.10
N PRO A 42 -32.92 -15.39 5.43
CA PRO A 42 -32.13 -14.92 6.58
C PRO A 42 -31.63 -13.50 6.37
N ALA A 43 -31.73 -12.69 7.41
CA ALA A 43 -31.20 -11.34 7.39
C ALA A 43 -29.67 -11.34 7.52
N TRP A 44 -29.00 -10.49 6.73
CA TRP A 44 -27.57 -10.24 6.80
C TRP A 44 -27.33 -8.79 7.20
N TYR A 45 -26.34 -8.60 8.06
CA TYR A 45 -25.93 -7.31 8.60
C TYR A 45 -24.50 -7.03 8.16
N ARG A 46 -24.25 -5.84 7.63
CA ARG A 46 -22.93 -5.43 7.19
C ARG A 46 -22.41 -4.34 8.11
N ALA A 47 -21.34 -4.65 8.88
CA ALA A 47 -20.58 -3.66 9.62
C ALA A 47 -19.46 -3.10 8.74
N LYS A 48 -19.06 -1.85 9.00
CA LYS A 48 -18.00 -1.15 8.24
C LYS A 48 -17.09 -0.45 9.21
N SER A 49 -15.80 -0.44 8.89
CA SER A 49 -14.76 0.39 9.52
C SER A 49 -14.00 1.12 8.44
N THR A 50 -13.64 2.36 8.73
CA THR A 50 -12.91 3.23 7.79
C THR A 50 -11.54 3.53 8.38
N LEU A 51 -10.50 3.32 7.57
CA LEU A 51 -9.10 3.43 7.95
C LEU A 51 -8.39 4.41 7.05
N LEU A 52 -7.52 5.21 7.64
CA LEU A 52 -6.57 6.05 6.91
C LEU A 52 -5.18 5.45 7.12
N PRO A 53 -4.46 5.08 6.06
CA PRO A 53 -3.06 4.70 6.19
C PRO A 53 -2.25 5.90 6.64
N PRO A 54 -1.14 5.71 7.37
CA PRO A 54 -0.27 6.81 7.75
C PRO A 54 0.32 7.46 6.49
N ASP A 55 0.37 8.78 6.48
CA ASP A 55 1.06 9.52 5.43
C ASP A 55 2.56 9.22 5.52
N GLU A 56 3.12 8.58 4.50
CA GLU A 56 4.57 8.34 4.38
C GLU A 56 5.37 9.63 4.09
N THR A 57 4.72 10.79 4.09
CA THR A 57 5.34 12.09 3.81
C THR A 57 6.16 12.67 4.96
N GLY A 58 6.16 12.03 6.13
CA GLY A 58 6.98 12.41 7.27
C GLY A 58 8.24 11.55 7.40
N ASP A 59 9.38 12.08 7.05
CA ASP A 59 10.70 11.65 7.52
C ASP A 59 11.42 10.48 6.79
N SER A 60 11.32 10.35 5.50
CA SER A 60 12.35 9.57 4.82
C SER A 60 12.94 10.32 3.64
N SER A 61 14.24 10.63 3.74
CA SER A 61 15.09 11.00 2.61
C SER A 61 14.97 10.03 1.43
N PHE A 62 14.43 8.83 1.67
CA PHE A 62 14.04 7.84 0.67
C PHE A 62 12.73 8.21 -0.06
N GLY A 63 11.81 8.93 0.60
CA GLY A 63 10.57 9.45 -0.01
C GLY A 63 10.85 10.54 -1.04
N ILE A 64 11.89 11.36 -0.84
CA ILE A 64 12.32 12.37 -1.80
C ILE A 64 12.97 11.70 -3.03
N LEU A 65 13.76 10.66 -2.82
CA LEU A 65 14.41 9.90 -3.91
C LEU A 65 13.39 9.07 -4.71
N SER A 66 12.44 8.43 -4.04
CA SER A 66 11.35 7.71 -4.72
C SER A 66 10.40 8.65 -5.44
N GLY A 67 10.11 9.83 -4.89
CA GLY A 67 9.32 10.88 -5.54
C GLY A 67 10.00 11.47 -6.77
N MET A 68 11.33 11.66 -6.75
CA MET A 68 12.10 12.10 -7.92
C MET A 68 12.22 11.01 -9.00
N LEU A 69 12.33 9.74 -8.63
CA LEU A 69 12.34 8.62 -9.58
C LEU A 69 10.95 8.35 -10.20
N GLN A 70 9.88 8.65 -9.46
CA GLN A 70 8.50 8.39 -9.90
C GLN A 70 7.95 9.49 -10.81
N SER A 71 8.44 10.74 -10.70
CA SER A 71 7.87 11.87 -11.41
C SER A 71 8.32 12.03 -12.88
N SER A 72 9.43 11.45 -13.31
CA SER A 72 9.99 11.81 -14.62
C SER A 72 10.16 10.68 -15.64
N ALA A 73 10.24 9.41 -15.26
CA ALA A 73 10.55 8.34 -16.22
C ALA A 73 9.41 7.33 -16.45
N LEU A 74 8.56 7.07 -15.46
CA LEU A 74 7.50 6.04 -15.53
C LEU A 74 6.14 6.60 -15.98
N SER A 75 5.85 7.88 -15.73
CA SER A 75 4.63 8.53 -16.22
C SER A 75 4.59 8.67 -17.74
N THR A 76 5.76 8.76 -18.40
CA THR A 76 5.90 8.83 -19.86
C THR A 76 5.65 7.48 -20.55
N LEU A 77 5.73 6.37 -19.82
CA LEU A 77 5.50 5.00 -20.34
C LEU A 77 4.08 4.48 -20.12
N GLY A 78 3.17 5.29 -19.54
CA GLY A 78 1.76 4.90 -19.33
C GLY A 78 1.56 3.77 -18.32
N LEU A 79 2.57 3.38 -17.55
CA LEU A 79 2.52 2.35 -16.52
C LEU A 79 2.16 3.01 -15.17
N ASN A 80 0.92 3.48 -15.05
CA ASN A 80 0.36 3.96 -13.78
C ASN A 80 0.01 2.79 -12.84
N THR A 81 1.01 2.01 -12.44
CA THR A 81 0.86 1.07 -11.33
C THR A 81 1.44 1.70 -10.05
N THR A 82 0.83 2.80 -9.61
CA THR A 82 1.09 3.33 -8.28
C THR A 82 0.33 2.47 -7.28
N THR A 83 0.97 1.39 -6.82
CA THR A 83 0.47 0.63 -5.67
C THR A 83 0.55 1.55 -4.46
N THR A 84 -0.60 1.99 -3.96
CA THR A 84 -0.66 2.83 -2.77
C THR A 84 -0.47 1.99 -1.51
N PRO A 85 -0.01 2.56 -0.39
CA PRO A 85 0.03 1.85 0.89
C PRO A 85 -1.32 1.21 1.26
N SER A 86 -2.41 1.86 0.88
CA SER A 86 -3.77 1.35 1.07
C SER A 86 -4.06 0.08 0.28
N ASP A 87 -3.50 -0.06 -0.93
CA ASP A 87 -3.66 -1.28 -1.73
C ASP A 87 -2.94 -2.46 -1.07
N VAL A 88 -1.75 -2.21 -0.50
CA VAL A 88 -1.01 -3.23 0.27
C VAL A 88 -1.81 -3.66 1.51
N PHE A 89 -2.43 -2.73 2.23
CA PHE A 89 -3.27 -3.06 3.37
C PHE A 89 -4.53 -3.83 2.97
N ALA A 90 -5.11 -3.51 1.81
CA ALA A 90 -6.24 -4.26 1.27
C ALA A 90 -5.87 -5.71 0.95
N GLU A 91 -4.69 -5.95 0.37
CA GLU A 91 -4.16 -7.30 0.11
C GLU A 91 -3.87 -8.07 1.41
N ILE A 92 -3.28 -7.40 2.41
CA ILE A 92 -3.02 -8.02 3.72
C ILE A 92 -4.34 -8.44 4.38
N LEU A 93 -5.38 -7.60 4.36
CA LEU A 93 -6.70 -7.92 4.91
C LEU A 93 -7.37 -9.11 4.23
N GLN A 94 -7.15 -9.28 2.92
CA GLN A 94 -7.65 -10.42 2.16
C GLN A 94 -6.75 -11.66 2.24
N SER A 95 -5.62 -11.54 2.94
CA SER A 95 -4.67 -12.65 3.05
C SER A 95 -5.27 -13.86 3.78
N ARG A 96 -4.71 -15.03 3.46
CA ARG A 96 -5.05 -16.29 4.11
C ARG A 96 -4.85 -16.21 5.63
N ARG A 97 -3.74 -15.61 6.07
CA ARG A 97 -3.37 -15.51 7.49
C ARG A 97 -4.41 -14.78 8.33
N LEU A 98 -4.87 -13.61 7.88
CA LEU A 98 -5.88 -12.84 8.59
C LEU A 98 -7.25 -13.53 8.56
N SER A 99 -7.60 -14.15 7.43
CA SER A 99 -8.81 -14.95 7.32
C SER A 99 -8.81 -16.13 8.29
N GLU A 100 -7.71 -16.89 8.41
CA GLU A 100 -7.56 -17.99 9.35
C GLU A 100 -7.65 -17.52 10.81
N ALA A 101 -6.99 -16.40 11.14
CA ALA A 101 -7.05 -15.83 12.48
C ALA A 101 -8.49 -15.45 12.88
N ALA A 102 -9.24 -14.80 11.99
CA ALA A 102 -10.62 -14.45 12.23
C ALA A 102 -11.54 -15.68 12.32
N ILE A 103 -11.38 -16.66 11.43
CA ILE A 103 -12.14 -17.91 11.42
C ILE A 103 -11.97 -18.65 12.74
N SER A 104 -10.72 -18.76 13.23
CA SER A 104 -10.41 -19.46 14.48
C SER A 104 -10.95 -18.72 15.69
N SER A 105 -10.78 -17.38 15.75
CA SER A 105 -11.22 -16.56 16.89
C SER A 105 -12.74 -16.52 17.06
N PHE A 106 -13.50 -16.52 15.95
CA PHE A 106 -14.95 -16.44 15.97
C PHE A 106 -15.67 -17.77 15.72
N GLY A 107 -14.91 -18.87 15.54
CA GLY A 107 -15.45 -20.22 15.36
C GLY A 107 -16.24 -20.44 14.07
N TYR A 108 -15.88 -19.75 12.99
CA TYR A 108 -16.57 -19.87 11.69
C TYR A 108 -16.46 -21.25 11.06
N GLU A 109 -15.50 -22.08 11.46
CA GLU A 109 -15.42 -23.50 11.05
C GLU A 109 -16.73 -24.24 11.37
N LYS A 110 -17.24 -24.04 12.60
CA LYS A 110 -18.49 -24.67 13.05
C LYS A 110 -19.74 -24.00 12.44
N LEU A 111 -19.66 -22.69 12.18
CA LEU A 111 -20.77 -21.90 11.64
C LEU A 111 -21.04 -22.20 10.16
N TYR A 112 -20.01 -22.28 9.35
CA TYR A 112 -20.15 -22.52 7.91
C TYR A 112 -20.32 -24.01 7.57
N LYS A 113 -20.05 -24.92 8.51
CA LYS A 113 -20.17 -26.38 8.34
C LYS A 113 -19.49 -26.90 7.07
N ARG A 114 -18.38 -26.25 6.63
CA ARG A 114 -17.61 -26.63 5.44
C ARG A 114 -16.54 -27.62 5.83
N LYS A 115 -16.31 -28.63 4.97
CA LYS A 115 -15.19 -29.58 5.15
C LYS A 115 -13.89 -28.95 4.65
N GLY A 116 -12.98 -28.64 5.59
CA GLY A 116 -11.63 -28.13 5.33
C GLY A 116 -11.51 -26.61 5.40
N MET A 117 -10.37 -26.14 5.88
CA MET A 117 -10.05 -24.72 6.10
C MET A 117 -10.14 -23.90 4.80
N ASP A 118 -9.65 -24.40 3.67
CA ASP A 118 -9.65 -23.66 2.40
C ASP A 118 -11.06 -23.30 1.91
N ARG A 119 -12.04 -24.18 2.13
CA ARG A 119 -13.44 -23.91 1.78
C ARG A 119 -14.06 -22.90 2.73
N THR A 120 -13.68 -22.96 4.00
CA THR A 120 -14.14 -22.02 5.04
C THR A 120 -13.58 -20.62 4.76
N ILE A 121 -12.29 -20.51 4.37
CA ILE A 121 -11.67 -19.24 3.97
C ILE A 121 -12.37 -18.64 2.76
N LYS A 122 -12.64 -19.43 1.71
CA LYS A 122 -13.35 -18.92 0.52
C LYS A 122 -14.75 -18.40 0.87
N GLU A 123 -15.45 -19.07 1.77
CA GLU A 123 -16.75 -18.60 2.24
C GLU A 123 -16.63 -17.32 3.06
N PHE A 124 -15.67 -17.25 3.97
CA PHE A 124 -15.37 -16.08 4.78
C PHE A 124 -15.03 -14.85 3.92
N GLN A 125 -14.16 -15.02 2.91
CA GLN A 125 -13.76 -13.97 2.00
C GLN A 125 -14.92 -13.45 1.12
N ARG A 126 -15.96 -14.24 0.85
CA ARG A 126 -17.17 -13.77 0.15
C ARG A 126 -17.97 -12.76 0.97
N HIS A 127 -17.86 -12.84 2.30
CA HIS A 127 -18.51 -11.92 3.22
C HIS A 127 -17.64 -10.76 3.64
N LEU A 128 -16.35 -10.81 3.33
CA LEU A 128 -15.37 -9.74 3.55
C LEU A 128 -15.37 -8.80 2.33
N GLY A 129 -15.61 -7.53 2.59
CA GLY A 129 -15.49 -6.48 1.57
C GLY A 129 -14.39 -5.51 1.95
N VAL A 130 -13.39 -5.36 1.10
CA VAL A 130 -12.30 -4.39 1.26
C VAL A 130 -12.32 -3.48 0.05
N LYS A 131 -12.33 -2.16 0.27
CA LYS A 131 -12.38 -1.15 -0.79
C LYS A 131 -11.46 0.01 -0.46
N VAL A 132 -10.64 0.40 -1.42
CA VAL A 132 -9.83 1.61 -1.38
C VAL A 132 -10.53 2.64 -2.27
N ASN A 133 -10.72 3.86 -1.78
CA ASN A 133 -11.25 4.95 -2.58
C ASN A 133 -10.12 5.75 -3.26
N ALA A 134 -10.47 6.67 -4.16
CA ALA A 134 -9.50 7.51 -4.86
C ALA A 134 -8.68 8.43 -3.93
N ALA A 135 -9.15 8.69 -2.72
CA ALA A 135 -8.44 9.47 -1.70
C ALA A 135 -7.52 8.60 -0.81
N GLY A 136 -7.31 7.31 -1.14
CA GLY A 136 -6.48 6.42 -0.34
C GLY A 136 -7.16 5.89 0.94
N VAL A 137 -8.41 6.24 1.21
CA VAL A 137 -9.13 5.76 2.39
C VAL A 137 -9.55 4.31 2.19
N LEU A 138 -9.20 3.45 3.14
CA LEU A 138 -9.51 2.03 3.14
C LEU A 138 -10.78 1.76 3.94
N THR A 139 -11.78 1.14 3.32
CA THR A 139 -13.01 0.71 3.98
C THR A 139 -13.04 -0.81 4.07
N VAL A 140 -13.08 -1.32 5.29
CA VAL A 140 -13.24 -2.75 5.59
C VAL A 140 -14.70 -2.99 6.00
N SER A 141 -15.31 -4.02 5.46
CA SER A 141 -16.68 -4.39 5.81
C SER A 141 -16.83 -5.91 5.91
N PHE A 142 -17.64 -6.36 6.84
CA PHE A 142 -17.94 -7.77 7.01
C PHE A 142 -19.45 -8.00 7.14
N GLU A 143 -19.94 -9.06 6.49
CA GLU A 143 -21.35 -9.45 6.51
C GLU A 143 -21.55 -10.69 7.39
N ASP A 144 -22.46 -10.58 8.36
CA ASP A 144 -22.85 -11.71 9.21
C ASP A 144 -24.36 -11.71 9.47
N ARG A 145 -24.87 -12.84 9.94
CA ARG A 145 -26.28 -12.98 10.37
C ARG A 145 -26.58 -12.27 11.70
N GLN A 146 -25.56 -12.02 12.49
CA GLN A 146 -25.62 -11.28 13.74
C GLN A 146 -24.93 -9.93 13.61
N ALA A 147 -25.67 -8.84 13.83
CA ALA A 147 -25.15 -7.47 13.68
C ALA A 147 -23.92 -7.21 14.58
N ARG A 148 -23.93 -7.70 15.82
CA ARG A 148 -22.83 -7.54 16.76
C ARG A 148 -21.58 -8.29 16.29
N ARG A 149 -21.72 -9.56 15.87
CA ARG A 149 -20.61 -10.35 15.39
C ARG A 149 -20.01 -9.77 14.10
N ALA A 150 -20.81 -9.19 13.19
CA ALA A 150 -20.31 -8.48 12.03
C ALA A 150 -19.38 -7.32 12.43
N ALA A 151 -19.75 -6.52 13.43
CA ALA A 151 -18.91 -5.45 13.97
C ALA A 151 -17.65 -5.97 14.66
N ASP A 152 -17.79 -6.99 15.51
CA ASP A 152 -16.68 -7.58 16.24
C ASP A 152 -15.62 -8.17 15.30
N VAL A 153 -16.04 -8.88 14.24
CA VAL A 153 -15.12 -9.41 13.21
C VAL A 153 -14.44 -8.29 12.42
N THR A 154 -15.18 -7.24 12.06
CA THR A 154 -14.59 -6.10 11.33
C THR A 154 -13.53 -5.41 12.20
N ASN A 155 -13.81 -5.14 13.46
CA ASN A 155 -12.87 -4.53 14.39
C ASN A 155 -11.67 -5.44 14.68
N PHE A 156 -11.89 -6.74 14.79
CA PHE A 156 -10.81 -7.72 14.94
C PHE A 156 -9.86 -7.72 13.75
N LEU A 157 -10.39 -7.71 12.52
CA LEU A 157 -9.56 -7.66 11.32
C LEU A 157 -8.72 -6.39 11.26
N VAL A 158 -9.27 -5.26 11.69
CA VAL A 158 -8.54 -3.97 11.77
C VAL A 158 -7.43 -4.04 12.82
N ALA A 159 -7.73 -4.57 14.01
CA ALA A 159 -6.74 -4.73 15.07
C ALA A 159 -5.62 -5.71 14.69
N GLU A 160 -5.96 -6.81 14.01
CA GLU A 160 -4.96 -7.79 13.55
C GLU A 160 -4.12 -7.24 12.39
N LEU A 161 -4.68 -6.40 11.50
CA LEU A 161 -3.92 -5.66 10.50
C LEU A 161 -2.89 -4.74 11.16
N ASP A 162 -3.30 -3.95 12.14
CA ASP A 162 -2.40 -3.04 12.85
C ASP A 162 -1.29 -3.82 13.58
N ARG A 163 -1.65 -4.89 14.28
CA ARG A 163 -0.69 -5.79 14.93
C ARG A 163 0.32 -6.39 13.95
N PHE A 164 -0.16 -6.92 12.82
CA PHE A 164 0.70 -7.47 11.78
C PHE A 164 1.70 -6.44 11.25
N ASN A 165 1.22 -5.21 11.07
CA ASN A 165 2.02 -4.13 10.54
C ASN A 165 3.09 -3.70 11.57
N VAL A 166 2.70 -3.47 12.82
CA VAL A 166 3.63 -3.15 13.93
C VAL A 166 4.71 -4.24 14.07
N ASP A 167 4.33 -5.52 14.08
CA ASP A 167 5.29 -6.63 14.17
C ASP A 167 6.24 -6.66 12.98
N THR A 168 5.77 -6.32 11.78
CA THR A 168 6.59 -6.24 10.56
C THR A 168 7.60 -5.09 10.65
N TYR A 169 7.18 -3.91 11.11
CA TYR A 169 8.07 -2.76 11.31
C TYR A 169 9.12 -3.04 12.38
N LYS A 170 8.73 -3.57 13.54
CA LYS A 170 9.67 -3.97 14.60
C LYS A 170 10.72 -4.96 14.10
N THR A 171 10.30 -5.97 13.32
CA THR A 171 11.23 -6.96 12.75
C THR A 171 12.19 -6.35 11.74
N ARG A 172 11.76 -5.37 10.95
CA ARG A 172 12.63 -4.62 10.02
C ARG A 172 13.63 -3.76 10.80
N GLY A 173 13.16 -2.96 11.76
CA GLY A 173 13.99 -2.14 12.63
C GLY A 173 15.06 -2.97 13.34
N LYS A 174 14.68 -4.11 13.93
CA LYS A 174 15.61 -5.03 14.60
C LYS A 174 16.70 -5.57 13.65
N ARG A 175 16.33 -6.02 12.45
CA ARG A 175 17.30 -6.52 11.46
C ARG A 175 18.26 -5.42 11.00
N LEU A 176 17.72 -4.22 10.75
CA LEU A 176 18.52 -3.07 10.35
C LEU A 176 19.46 -2.65 11.48
N ARG A 177 19.00 -2.59 12.73
CA ARG A 177 19.83 -2.29 13.91
C ARG A 177 21.00 -3.28 14.04
N ILE A 178 20.73 -4.59 13.98
CA ILE A 178 21.79 -5.63 14.09
C ILE A 178 22.81 -5.48 12.96
N PHE A 179 22.36 -5.21 11.73
CA PHE A 179 23.25 -4.98 10.60
C PHE A 179 24.13 -3.73 10.82
N LEU A 180 23.52 -2.61 11.23
CA LEU A 180 24.23 -1.35 11.45
C LEU A 180 25.17 -1.43 12.64
N GLU A 181 24.83 -2.18 13.70
CA GLU A 181 25.71 -2.43 14.85
C GLU A 181 27.02 -3.10 14.41
N GLY A 182 26.94 -4.11 13.56
CA GLY A 182 28.11 -4.72 12.94
C GLY A 182 28.91 -3.72 12.10
N ARG A 183 28.24 -2.90 11.29
CA ARG A 183 28.91 -1.90 10.43
C ARG A 183 29.58 -0.79 11.24
N VAL A 184 28.95 -0.29 12.29
CA VAL A 184 29.55 0.69 13.22
C VAL A 184 30.83 0.14 13.83
N SER A 185 30.81 -1.12 14.32
CA SER A 185 32.00 -1.78 14.85
C SER A 185 33.12 -1.92 13.81
N ASP A 186 32.77 -2.25 12.56
CA ASP A 186 33.76 -2.37 11.48
C ASP A 186 34.39 -1.01 11.15
N VAL A 187 33.60 0.04 11.02
CA VAL A 187 34.07 1.40 10.74
C VAL A 187 34.93 1.92 11.89
N GLN A 188 34.58 1.65 13.14
CA GLN A 188 35.38 1.99 14.29
C GLN A 188 36.78 1.35 14.23
N ARG A 189 36.86 0.06 13.90
CA ARG A 189 38.15 -0.62 13.73
C ARG A 189 38.96 -0.03 12.57
N GLN A 190 38.32 0.29 11.44
CA GLN A 190 38.99 0.92 10.30
C GLN A 190 39.50 2.32 10.65
N LEU A 191 38.74 3.08 11.44
CA LEU A 191 39.17 4.38 11.92
C LEU A 191 40.46 4.28 12.80
N VAL A 192 40.48 3.36 13.76
CA VAL A 192 41.67 3.13 14.58
C VAL A 192 42.88 2.79 13.73
N VAL A 193 42.74 1.91 12.74
CA VAL A 193 43.84 1.55 11.83
C VAL A 193 44.29 2.75 10.99
N ALA A 194 43.34 3.58 10.51
CA ALA A 194 43.68 4.78 9.76
C ALA A 194 44.41 5.83 10.63
N GLU A 195 43.97 6.03 11.87
CA GLU A 195 44.61 6.92 12.84
C GLU A 195 46.02 6.42 13.19
N GLU A 196 46.22 5.12 13.42
CA GLU A 196 47.52 4.54 13.69
C GLU A 196 48.49 4.76 12.52
N LYS A 197 48.05 4.58 11.27
CA LYS A 197 48.86 4.84 10.07
C LYS A 197 49.26 6.31 9.99
N LEU A 198 48.31 7.22 10.24
CA LEU A 198 48.60 8.66 10.21
C LEU A 198 49.60 9.05 11.27
N VAL A 199 49.45 8.57 12.50
CA VAL A 199 50.40 8.81 13.62
C VAL A 199 51.77 8.23 13.32
N ALA A 200 51.88 7.04 12.74
CA ALA A 200 53.13 6.44 12.33
C ALA A 200 53.84 7.29 11.26
N TYR A 201 53.09 7.76 10.27
CA TYR A 201 53.58 8.65 9.22
C TYR A 201 54.12 9.98 9.80
N GLU A 202 53.37 10.64 10.70
CA GLU A 202 53.74 11.89 11.33
C GLU A 202 55.06 11.74 12.17
N ARG A 203 55.20 10.62 12.90
CA ARG A 203 56.42 10.31 13.67
C ARG A 203 57.62 10.10 12.74
N GLN A 204 57.44 9.41 11.60
CA GLN A 204 58.52 9.10 10.67
C GLN A 204 59.03 10.36 9.96
N HIS A 205 58.15 11.24 9.60
CA HIS A 205 58.47 12.43 8.81
C HIS A 205 58.67 13.70 9.61
N ARG A 206 58.59 13.61 10.98
CA ARG A 206 58.73 14.75 11.94
C ARG A 206 57.84 15.96 11.55
N VAL A 207 56.64 15.70 11.07
CA VAL A 207 55.68 16.73 10.66
C VAL A 207 55.01 17.36 11.89
N LEU A 208 55.84 17.98 12.80
CA LEU A 208 55.33 18.65 14.02
C LEU A 208 55.52 20.16 13.97
N SER A 209 55.85 20.75 12.81
CA SER A 209 55.91 22.21 12.69
C SER A 209 54.57 22.77 12.23
N SER A 210 54.02 23.70 12.98
CA SER A 210 52.73 24.35 12.81
C SER A 210 52.50 24.93 11.40
N GLY A 211 53.56 25.18 10.60
CA GLY A 211 53.46 25.70 9.22
C GLY A 211 53.27 24.63 8.14
N GLU A 212 53.51 23.36 8.43
CA GLU A 212 53.28 22.26 7.48
C GLU A 212 51.87 21.66 7.59
N SER A 213 51.24 21.77 8.75
CA SER A 213 49.86 21.37 8.98
C SER A 213 48.90 22.20 8.12
N GLU A 214 49.13 23.49 7.94
CA GLU A 214 48.31 24.38 7.10
C GLU A 214 48.49 24.09 5.60
N LYS A 215 49.68 23.69 5.18
CA LYS A 215 49.95 23.23 3.80
C LYS A 215 49.37 21.82 3.51
N LEU A 216 49.23 20.99 4.53
CA LEU A 216 48.63 19.68 4.41
C LEU A 216 47.09 19.79 4.27
N SER A 217 46.48 20.77 4.95
CA SER A 217 45.03 21.00 4.85
C SER A 217 44.61 21.34 3.41
N GLY A 218 45.35 22.17 2.69
CA GLY A 218 45.06 22.51 1.30
C GLY A 218 45.14 21.28 0.36
N VAL A 219 46.07 20.36 0.60
CA VAL A 219 46.15 19.12 -0.17
C VAL A 219 44.99 18.17 0.20
N THR A 220 44.59 18.14 1.46
CA THR A 220 43.43 17.37 1.92
C THR A 220 42.16 17.87 1.29
N ASP A 221 41.96 19.19 1.19
CA ASP A 221 40.78 19.78 0.54
C ASP A 221 40.67 19.36 -0.94
N ILE A 222 41.80 19.37 -1.66
CA ILE A 222 41.85 18.90 -3.05
C ILE A 222 41.45 17.42 -3.15
N LEU A 223 41.89 16.56 -2.23
CA LEU A 223 41.53 15.15 -2.20
C LEU A 223 40.07 14.93 -1.79
N VAL A 224 39.53 15.69 -0.85
CA VAL A 224 38.10 15.69 -0.49
C VAL A 224 37.25 16.08 -1.70
N GLN A 225 37.64 17.12 -2.43
CA GLN A 225 36.94 17.53 -3.66
C GLN A 225 36.97 16.44 -4.71
N LYS A 226 38.12 15.79 -4.94
CA LYS A 226 38.23 14.64 -5.83
C LYS A 226 37.29 13.51 -5.44
N PHE A 227 37.31 13.11 -4.17
CA PHE A 227 36.43 12.06 -3.64
C PHE A 227 34.94 12.37 -3.86
N ASN A 228 34.52 13.61 -3.60
CA ASN A 228 33.15 14.05 -3.83
C ASN A 228 32.74 13.95 -5.31
N LEU A 229 33.64 14.38 -6.22
CA LEU A 229 33.40 14.28 -7.67
C LEU A 229 33.39 12.82 -8.17
N GLU A 230 34.22 11.95 -7.60
CA GLU A 230 34.19 10.51 -7.93
C GLU A 230 32.91 9.85 -7.45
N THR A 231 32.40 10.24 -6.28
CA THR A 231 31.12 9.80 -5.76
C THR A 231 29.96 10.29 -6.61
N GLN A 232 29.95 11.56 -7.01
CA GLN A 232 28.97 12.12 -7.93
C GLN A 232 29.01 11.41 -9.29
N ARG A 233 30.23 11.17 -9.83
CA ARG A 233 30.39 10.42 -11.07
C ARG A 233 29.78 9.03 -10.98
N ALA A 234 30.09 8.27 -9.92
CA ALA A 234 29.53 6.95 -9.68
C ALA A 234 28.00 6.98 -9.62
N TYR A 235 27.43 7.96 -8.91
CA TYR A 235 26.00 8.16 -8.81
C TYR A 235 25.37 8.48 -10.18
N VAL A 236 25.88 9.51 -10.90
CA VAL A 236 25.36 9.91 -12.21
C VAL A 236 25.50 8.79 -13.23
N SER A 237 26.63 8.05 -13.23
CA SER A 237 26.87 6.93 -14.15
C SER A 237 25.91 5.75 -13.91
N SER A 238 25.33 5.60 -12.72
CA SER A 238 24.40 4.50 -12.40
C SER A 238 23.04 4.63 -13.12
N TYR A 239 22.66 5.84 -13.53
CA TYR A 239 21.36 6.10 -14.19
C TYR A 239 21.46 6.86 -15.53
N SER A 240 22.67 7.35 -15.93
CA SER A 240 22.86 8.15 -17.13
C SER A 240 23.54 7.35 -18.24
N SER A 241 23.16 7.62 -19.50
CA SER A 241 23.85 7.11 -20.67
C SER A 241 25.25 7.77 -20.86
N PRO A 242 26.22 7.05 -21.44
CA PRO A 242 27.50 7.63 -21.86
C PRO A 242 27.25 8.81 -22.80
N GLY A 243 27.70 10.01 -22.43
CA GLY A 243 27.49 11.24 -23.26
C GLY A 243 26.59 12.28 -22.55
N ASN A 244 26.07 12.03 -21.35
CA ASN A 244 25.39 13.03 -20.56
C ASN A 244 26.33 14.21 -20.27
N THR A 245 25.84 15.43 -20.51
CA THR A 245 26.59 16.68 -20.32
C THR A 245 27.07 16.84 -18.86
N GLU A 246 26.32 16.37 -17.89
CA GLU A 246 26.69 16.38 -16.48
C GLU A 246 27.86 15.45 -16.18
N LEU A 247 27.85 14.23 -16.74
CA LEU A 247 28.96 13.27 -16.60
C LEU A 247 30.24 13.81 -17.22
N LEU A 248 30.14 14.41 -18.41
CA LEU A 248 31.28 15.03 -19.10
C LEU A 248 31.86 16.24 -18.34
N ASN A 249 31.00 16.99 -17.61
CA ASN A 249 31.46 18.08 -16.77
C ASN A 249 32.25 17.57 -15.56
N ILE A 250 31.70 16.55 -14.86
CA ILE A 250 32.38 15.90 -13.73
C ILE A 250 33.73 15.31 -14.17
N GLU A 251 33.77 14.65 -15.31
CA GLU A 251 35.03 14.07 -15.85
C GLU A 251 36.06 15.14 -16.19
N ARG A 252 35.66 16.29 -16.73
CA ARG A 252 36.58 17.42 -16.97
C ARG A 252 37.13 17.98 -15.66
N GLN A 253 36.32 18.13 -14.64
CA GLN A 253 36.73 18.58 -13.31
C GLN A 253 37.71 17.58 -12.67
N LEU A 254 37.41 16.27 -12.72
CA LEU A 254 38.29 15.22 -12.21
C LEU A 254 39.64 15.22 -12.94
N LYS A 255 39.65 15.45 -14.28
CA LYS A 255 40.89 15.53 -15.05
C LYS A 255 41.73 16.72 -14.63
N ALA A 256 41.14 17.90 -14.43
CA ALA A 256 41.83 19.08 -13.94
C ALA A 256 42.43 18.84 -12.54
N LEU A 257 41.65 18.28 -11.62
CA LEU A 257 42.12 17.98 -10.27
C LEU A 257 43.23 16.93 -10.22
N ASN A 258 43.14 15.88 -11.04
CA ASN A 258 44.22 14.88 -11.18
C ASN A 258 45.51 15.47 -11.71
N SER A 259 45.45 16.45 -12.62
CA SER A 259 46.62 17.18 -13.10
C SER A 259 47.27 18.03 -12.02
N GLU A 260 46.48 18.61 -11.12
CA GLU A 260 46.97 19.39 -9.98
C GLU A 260 47.59 18.48 -8.91
N ILE A 261 46.96 17.36 -8.58
CA ILE A 261 47.50 16.33 -7.69
C ILE A 261 48.84 15.79 -8.18
N GLY A 262 48.98 15.59 -9.49
CA GLY A 262 50.24 15.09 -10.12
C GLY A 262 51.44 16.05 -9.99
N LYS A 263 51.22 17.31 -9.63
CA LYS A 263 52.27 18.31 -9.37
C LYS A 263 52.74 18.35 -7.90
N LEU A 264 52.06 17.64 -7.01
CA LEU A 264 52.33 17.65 -5.58
C LEU A 264 53.52 16.69 -5.24
N PRO A 265 54.40 17.05 -4.28
CA PRO A 265 55.41 16.13 -3.79
C PRO A 265 54.76 14.86 -3.19
N GLU A 266 55.37 13.71 -3.50
CA GLU A 266 54.84 12.39 -3.11
C GLU A 266 54.63 12.24 -1.58
N VAL A 267 55.57 12.74 -0.78
CA VAL A 267 55.49 12.74 0.68
C VAL A 267 54.27 13.54 1.18
N LYS A 268 54.00 14.74 0.63
CA LYS A 268 52.84 15.54 1.03
C LYS A 268 51.53 14.88 0.58
N LEU A 269 51.54 14.22 -0.54
CA LEU A 269 50.39 13.52 -1.10
C LEU A 269 50.02 12.30 -0.22
N GLU A 270 51.01 11.56 0.33
CA GLU A 270 50.77 10.42 1.21
C GLU A 270 50.20 10.84 2.55
N GLY A 271 50.73 11.88 3.19
CA GLY A 271 50.19 12.45 4.41
C GLY A 271 48.76 12.95 4.26
N ALA A 272 48.48 13.66 3.15
CA ALA A 272 47.15 14.14 2.86
C ALA A 272 46.15 12.99 2.59
N ARG A 273 46.57 11.90 1.94
CA ARG A 273 45.72 10.70 1.74
C ARG A 273 45.38 10.02 3.07
N LEU A 274 46.35 9.89 3.98
CA LEU A 274 46.10 9.30 5.30
C LEU A 274 45.16 10.18 6.14
N THR A 275 45.32 11.52 6.05
CA THR A 275 44.40 12.45 6.72
C THR A 275 42.97 12.33 6.13
N LEU A 276 42.87 12.24 4.82
CA LEU A 276 41.56 12.03 4.13
C LEU A 276 40.93 10.72 4.57
N ASP A 277 41.70 9.61 4.65
CA ASP A 277 41.18 8.31 5.08
C ASP A 277 40.58 8.39 6.50
N VAL A 278 41.31 9.02 7.46
CA VAL A 278 40.78 9.27 8.80
C VAL A 278 39.50 10.10 8.77
N GLU A 279 39.47 11.17 7.98
CA GLU A 279 38.28 12.03 7.88
C GLU A 279 37.08 11.29 7.27
N VAL A 280 37.28 10.49 6.24
CA VAL A 280 36.23 9.65 5.63
C VAL A 280 35.70 8.64 6.64
N GLN A 281 36.59 7.95 7.37
CA GLN A 281 36.17 6.98 8.40
C GLN A 281 35.39 7.65 9.54
N ARG A 282 35.78 8.85 9.96
CA ARG A 282 35.02 9.63 10.96
C ARG A 282 33.63 10.00 10.47
N LYS A 283 33.53 10.52 9.25
CA LYS A 283 32.23 10.87 8.66
C LYS A 283 31.33 9.65 8.49
N LEU A 284 31.90 8.51 8.05
CA LEU A 284 31.19 7.24 7.97
C LEU A 284 30.71 6.77 9.33
N LEU A 285 31.54 6.90 10.38
CA LEU A 285 31.16 6.53 11.73
C LEU A 285 29.97 7.36 12.22
N VAL A 286 29.99 8.67 12.04
CA VAL A 286 28.89 9.56 12.40
C VAL A 286 27.61 9.17 11.65
N LEU A 287 27.70 8.96 10.33
CA LEU A 287 26.56 8.56 9.51
C LEU A 287 25.98 7.20 9.96
N MET A 288 26.83 6.18 10.12
CA MET A 288 26.40 4.84 10.55
C MET A 288 25.81 4.86 11.96
N THR A 289 26.38 5.66 12.87
CA THR A 289 25.83 5.82 14.23
C THR A 289 24.46 6.49 14.20
N SER A 290 24.28 7.54 13.39
CA SER A 290 22.95 8.16 13.20
C SER A 290 21.93 7.16 12.69
N GLN A 291 22.27 6.41 11.64
CA GLN A 291 21.37 5.38 11.09
C GLN A 291 21.09 4.24 12.10
N TYR A 292 22.07 3.87 12.91
CA TYR A 292 21.88 2.89 13.97
C TYR A 292 20.88 3.37 15.02
N GLU A 293 20.98 4.62 15.46
CA GLU A 293 20.02 5.19 16.41
C GLU A 293 18.62 5.31 15.78
N ASP A 294 18.51 5.68 14.51
CA ASP A 294 17.24 5.68 13.79
C ASP A 294 16.62 4.28 13.72
N ALA A 295 17.41 3.26 13.40
CA ALA A 295 16.96 1.87 13.38
C ALA A 295 16.53 1.37 14.77
N ARG A 296 17.24 1.81 15.83
CA ARG A 296 16.89 1.53 17.22
C ARG A 296 15.57 2.18 17.61
N MET A 297 15.34 3.42 17.20
CA MET A 297 14.05 4.09 17.39
C MET A 297 12.93 3.39 16.64
N GLN A 298 13.17 2.92 15.40
CA GLN A 298 12.18 2.14 14.64
C GLN A 298 11.83 0.80 15.29
N GLU A 299 12.81 0.12 15.91
CA GLU A 299 12.58 -1.13 16.65
C GLU A 299 11.70 -0.91 17.89
N THR A 300 11.84 0.23 18.56
CA THR A 300 11.07 0.57 19.77
C THR A 300 9.74 1.26 19.49
N ARG A 301 9.49 1.67 18.26
CA ARG A 301 8.25 2.36 17.89
C ARG A 301 7.05 1.43 18.03
N ASP A 302 6.16 1.78 18.96
CA ASP A 302 4.88 1.09 19.25
C ASP A 302 3.68 1.93 18.77
N THR A 303 3.92 2.83 17.80
CA THR A 303 2.87 3.69 17.27
C THR A 303 1.94 2.89 16.35
N PRO A 304 0.61 3.03 16.50
CA PRO A 304 -0.35 2.43 15.58
C PRO A 304 -0.01 2.89 14.15
N THR A 305 0.08 1.91 13.26
CA THR A 305 0.45 2.17 11.87
C THR A 305 -0.76 2.47 10.99
N VAL A 306 -1.96 2.30 11.55
CA VAL A 306 -3.23 2.52 10.89
C VAL A 306 -4.08 3.45 11.74
N THR A 307 -4.50 4.59 11.18
CA THR A 307 -5.42 5.49 11.87
C THR A 307 -6.85 5.05 11.59
N VAL A 308 -7.58 4.62 12.65
CA VAL A 308 -8.99 4.26 12.55
C VAL A 308 -9.84 5.53 12.57
N LEU A 309 -10.47 5.87 11.43
CA LEU A 309 -11.39 6.98 11.33
C LEU A 309 -12.73 6.63 12.00
N ASP A 310 -13.29 5.48 11.60
CA ASP A 310 -14.57 4.99 12.11
C ASP A 310 -14.43 3.55 12.57
N VAL A 311 -14.76 3.28 13.81
CA VAL A 311 -14.84 1.94 14.40
C VAL A 311 -16.14 1.27 13.94
N ALA A 312 -16.07 -0.01 13.56
CA ALA A 312 -17.28 -0.73 13.17
C ALA A 312 -18.26 -0.85 14.35
N SER A 313 -19.47 -0.34 14.16
CA SER A 313 -20.59 -0.47 15.08
C SER A 313 -21.59 -1.51 14.59
N ALA A 314 -22.37 -2.11 15.52
CA ALA A 314 -23.41 -3.07 15.16
C ALA A 314 -24.50 -2.38 14.34
N PRO A 315 -24.70 -2.76 13.04
CA PRO A 315 -25.68 -2.10 12.19
C PRO A 315 -27.10 -2.38 12.66
N GLN A 316 -27.91 -1.33 12.76
CA GLN A 316 -29.33 -1.45 13.13
C GLN A 316 -30.17 -1.93 11.94
N LEU A 317 -29.78 -1.60 10.71
CA LEU A 317 -30.49 -1.95 9.49
C LEU A 317 -29.85 -3.17 8.82
N ARG A 318 -30.71 -4.01 8.22
CA ARG A 318 -30.29 -5.17 7.45
C ARG A 318 -29.73 -4.71 6.09
N ASP A 319 -28.63 -5.32 5.64
CA ASP A 319 -28.07 -5.07 4.31
C ASP A 319 -28.77 -5.92 3.24
N ARG A 320 -29.04 -7.20 3.55
CA ARG A 320 -29.69 -8.16 2.65
C ARG A 320 -30.72 -9.01 3.39
N PRO A 321 -31.78 -9.50 2.73
CA PRO A 321 -32.26 -9.09 1.41
C PRO A 321 -32.96 -7.73 1.45
N LYS A 322 -32.87 -6.97 0.37
CA LYS A 322 -33.65 -5.72 0.19
C LYS A 322 -35.09 -6.09 -0.14
N ARG A 323 -35.90 -6.38 0.87
CA ARG A 323 -37.26 -6.93 0.76
C ARG A 323 -38.16 -6.12 -0.15
N ALA A 324 -38.10 -4.79 -0.05
CA ALA A 324 -38.88 -3.91 -0.90
C ALA A 324 -38.59 -4.13 -2.40
N PHE A 325 -37.34 -4.33 -2.80
CA PHE A 325 -36.96 -4.60 -4.19
C PHE A 325 -37.43 -5.98 -4.68
N ILE A 326 -37.42 -7.01 -3.79
CA ILE A 326 -37.94 -8.34 -4.17
C ILE A 326 -39.42 -8.29 -4.43
N VAL A 327 -40.18 -7.65 -3.52
CA VAL A 327 -41.63 -7.50 -3.67
C VAL A 327 -41.98 -6.64 -4.87
N ALA A 328 -41.31 -5.50 -5.06
CA ALA A 328 -41.52 -4.64 -6.23
C ALA A 328 -41.18 -5.35 -7.56
N GLY A 329 -40.05 -6.10 -7.58
CA GLY A 329 -39.66 -6.89 -8.74
C GLY A 329 -40.67 -7.99 -9.08
N ALA A 330 -41.20 -8.70 -8.09
CA ALA A 330 -42.24 -9.71 -8.29
C ALA A 330 -43.55 -9.10 -8.79
N PHE A 331 -43.95 -7.94 -8.26
CA PHE A 331 -45.11 -7.20 -8.74
C PHE A 331 -44.98 -6.81 -10.20
N LEU A 332 -43.83 -6.20 -10.57
CA LEU A 332 -43.56 -5.80 -11.97
C LEU A 332 -43.51 -7.01 -12.91
N ALA A 333 -42.85 -8.09 -12.49
CA ALA A 333 -42.79 -9.32 -13.31
C ALA A 333 -44.17 -9.95 -13.53
N ALA A 334 -44.99 -9.99 -12.47
CA ALA A 334 -46.38 -10.51 -12.60
C ALA A 334 -47.24 -9.63 -13.53
N MET A 335 -47.11 -8.31 -13.44
CA MET A 335 -47.80 -7.36 -14.27
C MET A 335 -47.40 -7.48 -15.74
N LEU A 336 -46.08 -7.56 -16.02
CA LEU A 336 -45.57 -7.78 -17.38
C LEU A 336 -45.95 -9.16 -17.92
N GLY A 337 -45.97 -10.19 -17.10
CA GLY A 337 -46.42 -11.54 -17.45
C GLY A 337 -47.90 -11.55 -17.87
N CYS A 338 -48.77 -10.86 -17.14
CA CYS A 338 -50.17 -10.72 -17.49
C CYS A 338 -50.36 -9.94 -18.80
N ALA A 339 -49.61 -8.87 -19.03
CA ALA A 339 -49.62 -8.09 -20.25
C ALA A 339 -49.13 -8.91 -21.47
N ALA A 340 -48.06 -9.67 -21.32
CA ALA A 340 -47.53 -10.56 -22.35
C ALA A 340 -48.51 -11.68 -22.69
N TRP A 341 -49.20 -12.26 -21.69
CA TRP A 341 -50.21 -13.29 -21.88
C TRP A 341 -51.41 -12.76 -22.71
N THR A 342 -51.84 -11.54 -22.43
CA THR A 342 -52.92 -10.90 -23.20
C THR A 342 -52.49 -10.60 -24.63
N ALA A 343 -51.25 -10.12 -24.84
CA ALA A 343 -50.74 -9.84 -26.19
C ALA A 343 -50.61 -11.11 -27.05
N LEU A 344 -50.10 -12.21 -26.45
CA LEU A 344 -50.00 -13.52 -27.11
C LEU A 344 -51.37 -14.15 -27.40
N GLY A 345 -52.36 -13.94 -26.52
CA GLY A 345 -53.74 -14.39 -26.73
C GLY A 345 -54.38 -13.68 -27.94
N LEU A 346 -54.16 -12.37 -28.06
CA LEU A 346 -54.65 -11.57 -29.20
C LEU A 346 -53.97 -11.92 -30.53
N SER A 347 -52.74 -12.40 -30.52
CA SER A 347 -52.00 -12.82 -31.73
C SER A 347 -52.37 -14.22 -32.22
N ARG A 348 -53.07 -15.02 -31.41
CA ARG A 348 -53.50 -16.39 -31.73
C ARG A 348 -54.94 -16.50 -32.16
N GLU A 349 -55.74 -15.44 -32.03
CA GLU A 349 -57.10 -15.39 -32.63
C GLU A 349 -56.95 -14.94 -34.07
N PRO A 350 -57.38 -15.79 -35.07
CA PRO A 350 -57.25 -15.53 -36.50
C PRO A 350 -58.15 -14.39 -37.01
#